data_099752aef47509dea70b0899c75081bf
#
_entry.id   099752aef47509dea70b0899c75081bf
#
_cell.length_a   1.000
_cell.length_b   1.000
_cell.length_c   1.000
_cell.angle_alpha   90.00
_cell.angle_beta   90.00
_cell.angle_gamma   90.00
#
_symmetry.space_group_name_H-M   'P 1'
#
loop_
_entity.id
_entity.type
_entity.pdbx_description
1 polymer ?
#
loop_
_entity_poly.entity_id
_entity_poly.type
_entity_poly.pdbx_seq_one_letter_code
_entity_poly.pdbx_strand_id
1 'polypeptide(L)'
;MTDQSRPLRVAIVGAGPAGIYAADALMKSDTAKERGVSIDLYERMPAPFGLIRYGVAPDHPRIKGIITALHKVLDKPQVRLLGNIDYGTDITLDELRDHYDAMIFSTGATDDRALDIPGIDLDGSYGAAQFVAWYDGHPDFPRTWPLDQEKVAVIGVGNVALDVARVLAKTGDELLPTEIPANVYEGLKANKAIEVHVFGRRGPAQAKFTPLELKELDHSPNIEVVVSPEDIEYDEGSAVARRGSKITDQVATIIENYAIRDPKQGAIHKLFLHFFENPVEILGEDGKVVGLRTERTQLDGTGNVKPTGKMTDWDLGAVYRAVGYLSDNLPQIPFDTQAGVIPNEAGRVFDEGAQLTGIYTTGWVKRGPVGLIGHTKGDANETVDCILEDMTNDALLNPANPSEDAVIKLLESKSIPFTTWDGWYRLDEHERALGAAEGRERVKVVEREDMLAASEPDKVSRPTA
;
A
#
# COMPACT_ATOMS: atom_id res chain seq x y z
N MET A 1 3.21 15.59 36.48
CA MET A 1 4.65 15.37 36.17
C MET A 1 4.80 13.94 35.68
N THR A 2 5.17 13.78 34.46
CA THR A 2 5.50 12.44 33.89
C THR A 2 6.68 11.86 34.68
N ASP A 3 6.60 10.58 35.04
CA ASP A 3 7.71 9.90 35.73
C ASP A 3 8.88 9.73 34.76
N GLN A 4 9.89 10.58 34.89
CA GLN A 4 11.08 10.60 34.04
C GLN A 4 12.12 9.55 34.46
N SER A 5 11.85 8.75 35.50
CA SER A 5 12.78 7.71 35.98
C SER A 5 12.74 6.41 35.17
N ARG A 6 11.74 6.25 34.30
CA ARG A 6 11.55 5.08 33.45
C ARG A 6 11.67 5.43 31.95
N PRO A 7 11.92 4.46 31.07
CA PRO A 7 11.88 4.67 29.61
C PRO A 7 10.55 5.29 29.16
N LEU A 8 10.61 6.14 28.13
CA LEU A 8 9.43 6.65 27.42
C LEU A 8 8.72 5.46 26.75
N ARG A 9 7.45 5.26 27.09
CA ARG A 9 6.62 4.18 26.53
C ARG A 9 5.81 4.71 25.33
N VAL A 10 6.02 4.13 24.16
CA VAL A 10 5.32 4.55 22.94
C VAL A 10 4.63 3.34 22.29
N ALA A 11 3.34 3.47 22.02
CA ALA A 11 2.62 2.56 21.12
C ALA A 11 2.65 3.11 19.69
N ILE A 12 2.92 2.25 18.74
CA ILE A 12 2.79 2.57 17.31
C ILE A 12 1.79 1.59 16.71
N VAL A 13 0.70 2.09 16.16
CA VAL A 13 -0.36 1.29 15.53
C VAL A 13 -0.15 1.30 14.01
N GLY A 14 0.26 0.15 13.47
CA GLY A 14 0.63 -0.05 12.07
C GLY A 14 2.14 -0.27 11.91
N ALA A 15 2.52 -1.51 11.58
CA ALA A 15 3.92 -1.92 11.34
C ALA A 15 4.33 -1.81 9.86
N GLY A 16 3.76 -0.85 9.15
CA GLY A 16 4.23 -0.43 7.83
C GLY A 16 5.48 0.45 7.92
N PRO A 17 6.02 0.92 6.77
CA PRO A 17 7.22 1.76 6.73
C PRO A 17 7.14 2.99 7.64
N ALA A 18 5.97 3.66 7.71
CA ALA A 18 5.77 4.87 8.51
C ALA A 18 5.99 4.61 10.01
N GLY A 19 5.37 3.56 10.55
CA GLY A 19 5.53 3.17 11.95
C GLY A 19 6.94 2.73 12.28
N ILE A 20 7.57 1.94 11.41
CA ILE A 20 8.95 1.48 11.60
C ILE A 20 9.94 2.66 11.55
N TYR A 21 9.76 3.64 10.65
CA TYR A 21 10.59 4.85 10.63
C TYR A 21 10.35 5.75 11.85
N ALA A 22 9.12 5.81 12.39
CA ALA A 22 8.86 6.52 13.63
C ALA A 22 9.58 5.85 14.81
N ALA A 23 9.59 4.51 14.88
CA ALA A 23 10.39 3.77 15.87
C ALA A 23 11.90 4.06 15.72
N ASP A 24 12.44 4.07 14.50
CA ASP A 24 13.85 4.42 14.22
C ASP A 24 14.18 5.85 14.67
N ALA A 25 13.31 6.81 14.39
CA ALA A 25 13.47 8.21 14.80
C ALA A 25 13.47 8.37 16.32
N LEU A 26 12.53 7.73 17.02
CA LEU A 26 12.47 7.72 18.49
C LEU A 26 13.75 7.18 19.12
N MET A 27 14.24 6.02 18.63
CA MET A 27 15.47 5.40 19.15
C MET A 27 16.73 6.23 18.91
N LYS A 28 16.75 7.06 17.86
CA LYS A 28 17.87 7.95 17.54
C LYS A 28 17.84 9.28 18.25
N SER A 29 16.74 9.62 18.91
CA SER A 29 16.57 10.85 19.64
C SER A 29 17.52 10.95 20.84
N ASP A 30 17.78 12.16 21.29
CA ASP A 30 18.59 12.38 22.52
C ASP A 30 17.84 11.85 23.75
N THR A 31 16.52 11.95 23.78
CA THR A 31 15.68 11.34 24.83
C THR A 31 15.93 9.84 24.98
N ALA A 32 16.04 9.11 23.87
CA ALA A 32 16.32 7.67 23.92
C ALA A 32 17.70 7.36 24.51
N LYS A 33 18.67 8.25 24.33
CA LYS A 33 20.02 8.14 24.92
C LYS A 33 20.05 8.46 26.41
N GLU A 34 19.26 9.41 26.84
CA GLU A 34 19.26 9.93 28.22
C GLU A 34 18.30 9.16 29.13
N ARG A 35 17.05 8.98 28.69
CA ARG A 35 15.96 8.37 29.46
C ARG A 35 15.70 6.92 29.09
N GLY A 36 16.02 6.54 27.84
CA GLY A 36 15.59 5.30 27.19
C GLY A 36 14.21 5.43 26.56
N VAL A 37 13.92 4.54 25.62
CA VAL A 37 12.62 4.40 24.97
C VAL A 37 12.27 2.93 24.86
N SER A 38 10.99 2.59 25.03
CA SER A 38 10.44 1.26 24.83
C SER A 38 9.19 1.37 23.96
N ILE A 39 9.18 0.68 22.82
CA ILE A 39 8.22 0.84 21.74
C ILE A 39 7.52 -0.49 21.52
N ASP A 40 6.20 -0.49 21.57
CA ASP A 40 5.37 -1.59 21.11
C ASP A 40 4.74 -1.22 19.77
N LEU A 41 5.05 -2.03 18.76
CA LEU A 41 4.61 -1.86 17.38
C LEU A 41 3.49 -2.86 17.09
N TYR A 42 2.27 -2.37 17.01
CA TYR A 42 1.07 -3.15 16.75
C TYR A 42 0.82 -3.30 15.27
N GLU A 43 0.44 -4.49 14.86
CA GLU A 43 0.09 -4.78 13.47
C GLU A 43 -1.12 -5.70 13.39
N ARG A 44 -2.11 -5.32 12.60
CA ARG A 44 -3.33 -6.12 12.38
C ARG A 44 -3.05 -7.46 11.71
N MET A 45 -2.03 -7.50 10.84
CA MET A 45 -1.60 -8.74 10.21
C MET A 45 -0.61 -9.51 11.09
N PRO A 46 -0.54 -10.86 10.99
CA PRO A 46 0.52 -11.63 11.62
C PRO A 46 1.92 -11.24 11.13
N ALA A 47 2.05 -10.68 9.94
CA ALA A 47 3.29 -10.24 9.33
C ALA A 47 3.38 -8.71 9.25
N PRO A 48 4.53 -8.08 9.57
CA PRO A 48 4.75 -6.65 9.43
C PRO A 48 4.96 -6.21 7.98
N PHE A 49 5.32 -4.95 7.79
CA PHE A 49 5.73 -4.25 6.58
C PHE A 49 4.59 -3.65 5.74
N GLY A 50 3.32 -3.82 6.14
CA GLY A 50 2.18 -3.18 5.50
C GLY A 50 2.18 -3.36 3.97
N LEU A 51 2.03 -2.26 3.23
CA LEU A 51 1.96 -2.31 1.75
C LEU A 51 3.26 -2.73 1.05
N ILE A 52 4.41 -2.82 1.73
CA ILE A 52 5.59 -3.45 1.10
C ILE A 52 5.33 -4.94 0.90
N ARG A 53 4.63 -5.57 1.84
CA ARG A 53 4.25 -6.99 1.74
C ARG A 53 2.96 -7.19 0.96
N TYR A 54 1.96 -6.29 1.12
CA TYR A 54 0.58 -6.47 0.64
C TYR A 54 0.12 -5.41 -0.36
N GLY A 55 1.05 -4.70 -1.02
CA GLY A 55 0.70 -3.61 -1.93
C GLY A 55 1.71 -3.30 -3.02
N VAL A 56 2.96 -3.75 -2.86
CA VAL A 56 3.98 -3.67 -3.92
C VAL A 56 3.89 -4.91 -4.79
N ALA A 57 3.76 -4.72 -6.10
CA ALA A 57 3.65 -5.83 -7.03
C ALA A 57 4.79 -6.86 -6.85
N PRO A 58 4.52 -8.17 -6.99
CA PRO A 58 5.47 -9.24 -6.67
C PRO A 58 6.71 -9.22 -7.54
N ASP A 59 6.64 -8.63 -8.72
CA ASP A 59 7.73 -8.50 -9.68
C ASP A 59 8.58 -7.23 -9.50
N HIS A 60 8.49 -6.58 -8.32
CA HIS A 60 9.35 -5.45 -7.91
C HIS A 60 10.34 -5.81 -6.78
N PRO A 61 11.27 -6.74 -6.98
CA PRO A 61 12.18 -7.19 -5.92
C PRO A 61 13.03 -6.04 -5.36
N ARG A 62 13.34 -5.03 -6.18
CA ARG A 62 14.13 -3.87 -5.77
C ARG A 62 13.41 -3.00 -4.74
N ILE A 63 12.10 -2.77 -4.89
CA ILE A 63 11.31 -2.01 -3.93
C ILE A 63 11.12 -2.83 -2.66
N LYS A 64 10.83 -4.12 -2.79
CA LYS A 64 10.72 -5.05 -1.66
C LYS A 64 12.02 -5.18 -0.87
N GLY A 65 13.17 -4.97 -1.48
CA GLY A 65 14.49 -4.99 -0.83
C GLY A 65 14.67 -3.95 0.29
N ILE A 66 13.80 -2.92 0.39
CA ILE A 66 13.80 -1.96 1.51
C ILE A 66 13.51 -2.65 2.85
N ILE A 67 12.85 -3.80 2.85
CA ILE A 67 12.60 -4.64 4.04
C ILE A 67 13.90 -4.90 4.81
N THR A 68 15.02 -5.12 4.14
CA THR A 68 16.32 -5.33 4.79
C THR A 68 16.74 -4.16 5.69
N ALA A 69 16.40 -2.93 5.32
CA ALA A 69 16.67 -1.76 6.15
C ALA A 69 15.70 -1.68 7.34
N LEU A 70 14.45 -2.07 7.13
CA LEU A 70 13.42 -2.09 8.17
C LEU A 70 13.66 -3.18 9.21
N HIS A 71 14.18 -4.37 8.81
CA HIS A 71 14.62 -5.41 9.73
C HIS A 71 15.61 -4.87 10.77
N LYS A 72 16.60 -4.07 10.34
CA LYS A 72 17.60 -3.49 11.26
C LYS A 72 16.99 -2.60 12.34
N VAL A 73 15.82 -2.04 12.10
CA VAL A 73 15.07 -1.26 13.10
C VAL A 73 14.37 -2.22 14.06
N LEU A 74 13.69 -3.23 13.54
CA LEU A 74 12.93 -4.20 14.32
C LEU A 74 13.84 -5.17 15.11
N ASP A 75 15.10 -5.35 14.70
CA ASP A 75 16.13 -6.12 15.43
C ASP A 75 16.60 -5.43 16.73
N LYS A 76 16.17 -4.17 16.97
CA LYS A 76 16.57 -3.43 18.16
C LYS A 76 15.77 -3.85 19.38
N PRO A 77 16.42 -4.08 20.55
CA PRO A 77 15.73 -4.53 21.76
C PRO A 77 14.69 -3.54 22.30
N GLN A 78 14.73 -2.28 21.86
CA GLN A 78 13.77 -1.26 22.25
C GLN A 78 12.43 -1.38 21.51
N VAL A 79 12.37 -2.18 20.43
CA VAL A 79 11.17 -2.35 19.61
C VAL A 79 10.63 -3.76 19.79
N ARG A 80 9.38 -3.87 20.18
CA ARG A 80 8.66 -5.14 20.28
C ARG A 80 7.52 -5.17 19.28
N LEU A 81 7.52 -6.13 18.35
CA LEU A 81 6.40 -6.37 17.44
C LEU A 81 5.30 -7.15 18.16
N LEU A 82 4.07 -6.69 18.00
CA LEU A 82 2.84 -7.35 18.41
C LEU A 82 1.94 -7.46 17.17
N GLY A 83 2.20 -8.47 16.34
CA GLY A 83 1.43 -8.76 15.13
C GLY A 83 0.16 -9.53 15.43
N ASN A 84 -0.82 -9.48 14.53
CA ASN A 84 -2.16 -10.03 14.69
C ASN A 84 -2.96 -9.37 15.81
N ILE A 85 -2.74 -8.08 16.06
CA ILE A 85 -3.49 -7.29 17.03
C ILE A 85 -4.24 -6.17 16.29
N ASP A 86 -5.56 -6.24 16.27
CA ASP A 86 -6.41 -5.27 15.61
C ASP A 86 -6.83 -4.16 16.58
N TYR A 87 -6.42 -2.92 16.27
CA TYR A 87 -6.81 -1.74 17.05
C TYR A 87 -8.32 -1.48 16.91
N GLY A 88 -8.96 -1.28 18.04
CA GLY A 88 -10.40 -1.07 18.15
C GLY A 88 -11.18 -2.35 18.46
N THR A 89 -10.64 -3.51 18.07
CA THR A 89 -11.24 -4.83 18.36
C THR A 89 -10.50 -5.54 19.48
N ASP A 90 -9.19 -5.74 19.33
CA ASP A 90 -8.37 -6.49 20.29
C ASP A 90 -7.81 -5.57 21.39
N ILE A 91 -7.44 -4.36 21.04
CA ILE A 91 -6.96 -3.34 21.96
C ILE A 91 -7.61 -2.00 21.64
N THR A 92 -8.12 -1.33 22.69
CA THR A 92 -8.85 -0.06 22.58
C THR A 92 -7.94 1.14 22.87
N LEU A 93 -8.41 2.35 22.51
CA LEU A 93 -7.71 3.60 22.84
C LEU A 93 -7.51 3.78 24.34
N ASP A 94 -8.53 3.46 25.15
CA ASP A 94 -8.45 3.61 26.60
C ASP A 94 -7.43 2.64 27.21
N GLU A 95 -7.36 1.42 26.73
CA GLU A 95 -6.33 0.47 27.15
C GLU A 95 -4.92 0.93 26.75
N LEU A 96 -4.75 1.50 25.55
CA LEU A 96 -3.47 2.08 25.16
C LEU A 96 -3.08 3.25 26.07
N ARG A 97 -4.02 4.12 26.44
CA ARG A 97 -3.78 5.25 27.37
C ARG A 97 -3.29 4.79 28.73
N ASP A 98 -3.73 3.63 29.20
CA ASP A 98 -3.29 3.06 30.48
C ASP A 98 -1.84 2.54 30.46
N HIS A 99 -1.26 2.32 29.27
CA HIS A 99 0.05 1.68 29.12
C HIS A 99 1.14 2.57 28.50
N TYR A 100 0.77 3.66 27.81
CA TYR A 100 1.72 4.44 27.01
C TYR A 100 1.68 5.94 27.30
N ASP A 101 2.85 6.58 27.24
CA ASP A 101 3.00 8.03 27.32
C ASP A 101 2.52 8.72 26.02
N ALA A 102 2.70 8.04 24.88
CA ALA A 102 2.30 8.53 23.56
C ALA A 102 1.90 7.37 22.65
N MET A 103 1.01 7.67 21.70
CA MET A 103 0.53 6.73 20.66
C MET A 103 0.66 7.36 19.27
N ILE A 104 1.20 6.61 18.32
CA ILE A 104 1.34 7.03 16.93
C ILE A 104 0.47 6.12 16.06
N PHE A 105 -0.47 6.69 15.30
CA PHE A 105 -1.25 5.96 14.31
C PHE A 105 -0.57 6.07 12.95
N SER A 106 -0.25 4.93 12.35
CA SER A 106 0.49 4.79 11.08
C SER A 106 -0.10 3.68 10.20
N THR A 107 -1.43 3.53 10.22
CA THR A 107 -2.17 2.43 9.60
C THR A 107 -2.20 2.47 8.07
N GLY A 108 -1.71 3.55 7.46
CA GLY A 108 -1.63 3.66 6.01
C GLY A 108 -2.96 4.00 5.34
N ALA A 109 -3.15 3.50 4.13
CA ALA A 109 -4.37 3.63 3.33
C ALA A 109 -4.55 2.31 2.55
N THR A 110 -5.67 1.65 2.76
CA THR A 110 -5.94 0.29 2.27
C THR A 110 -7.18 0.20 1.39
N ASP A 111 -8.06 1.20 1.45
CA ASP A 111 -9.29 1.25 0.68
C ASP A 111 -9.14 1.98 -0.65
N ASP A 112 -9.95 1.61 -1.62
CA ASP A 112 -10.02 2.29 -2.90
C ASP A 112 -10.82 3.61 -2.78
N ARG A 113 -10.26 4.69 -3.32
CA ARG A 113 -11.01 5.94 -3.49
C ARG A 113 -12.19 5.70 -4.43
N ALA A 114 -13.36 6.18 -4.04
CA ALA A 114 -14.55 6.12 -4.87
C ALA A 114 -14.35 6.88 -6.19
N LEU A 115 -14.89 6.32 -7.26
CA LEU A 115 -15.07 6.98 -8.55
C LEU A 115 -16.58 7.10 -8.77
N ASP A 116 -17.09 8.33 -8.74
CA ASP A 116 -18.53 8.60 -8.84
C ASP A 116 -18.97 8.62 -10.32
N ILE A 117 -19.16 7.43 -10.88
CA ILE A 117 -19.70 7.23 -12.22
C ILE A 117 -20.76 6.12 -12.22
N PRO A 118 -21.76 6.14 -13.10
CA PRO A 118 -22.74 5.07 -13.23
C PRO A 118 -22.06 3.71 -13.52
N GLY A 119 -22.65 2.64 -12.98
CA GLY A 119 -22.19 1.26 -13.20
C GLY A 119 -21.03 0.83 -12.30
N ILE A 120 -20.65 1.64 -11.31
CA ILE A 120 -19.51 1.37 -10.42
C ILE A 120 -19.69 0.09 -9.59
N ASP A 121 -20.93 -0.30 -9.30
CA ASP A 121 -21.26 -1.47 -8.47
C ASP A 121 -21.59 -2.73 -9.29
N LEU A 122 -21.38 -2.71 -10.61
CA LEU A 122 -21.59 -3.87 -11.47
C LEU A 122 -20.59 -4.98 -11.14
N ASP A 123 -21.04 -6.23 -11.27
CA ASP A 123 -20.13 -7.39 -11.22
C ASP A 123 -19.10 -7.31 -12.37
N GLY A 124 -17.83 -7.38 -12.03
CA GLY A 124 -16.72 -7.08 -12.94
C GLY A 124 -16.12 -5.68 -12.76
N SER A 125 -16.66 -4.83 -11.86
CA SER A 125 -16.09 -3.53 -11.48
C SER A 125 -15.37 -3.66 -10.14
N TYR A 126 -14.04 -3.66 -10.16
CA TYR A 126 -13.19 -3.93 -9.01
C TYR A 126 -12.39 -2.72 -8.58
N GLY A 127 -12.10 -2.61 -7.28
CA GLY A 127 -11.06 -1.72 -6.76
C GLY A 127 -9.67 -2.27 -7.03
N ALA A 128 -8.72 -1.41 -7.36
CA ALA A 128 -7.33 -1.83 -7.55
C ALA A 128 -6.70 -2.34 -6.26
N ALA A 129 -7.04 -1.75 -5.09
CA ALA A 129 -6.56 -2.21 -3.80
C ALA A 129 -6.95 -3.65 -3.50
N GLN A 130 -8.18 -4.04 -3.86
CA GLN A 130 -8.68 -5.40 -3.68
C GLN A 130 -7.91 -6.43 -4.54
N PHE A 131 -7.65 -6.10 -5.80
CA PHE A 131 -6.88 -6.96 -6.70
C PHE A 131 -5.41 -7.06 -6.26
N VAL A 132 -4.82 -5.94 -5.83
CA VAL A 132 -3.46 -5.88 -5.26
C VAL A 132 -3.37 -6.75 -4.01
N ALA A 133 -4.32 -6.61 -3.08
CA ALA A 133 -4.36 -7.42 -1.88
C ALA A 133 -4.50 -8.92 -2.19
N TRP A 134 -5.29 -9.29 -3.21
CA TRP A 134 -5.42 -10.66 -3.67
C TRP A 134 -4.08 -11.21 -4.19
N TYR A 135 -3.42 -10.54 -5.14
CA TYR A 135 -2.20 -11.10 -5.71
C TYR A 135 -1.01 -11.06 -4.73
N ASP A 136 -1.06 -10.21 -3.74
CA ASP A 136 -0.05 -10.18 -2.66
C ASP A 136 -0.37 -11.13 -1.50
N GLY A 137 -1.49 -11.86 -1.56
CA GLY A 137 -1.85 -12.87 -0.58
C GLY A 137 -2.29 -12.30 0.77
N HIS A 138 -3.05 -11.21 0.75
CA HIS A 138 -3.60 -10.62 1.97
C HIS A 138 -4.68 -11.54 2.58
N PRO A 139 -4.61 -11.90 3.89
CA PRO A 139 -5.49 -12.90 4.49
C PRO A 139 -6.97 -12.51 4.55
N ASP A 140 -7.29 -11.21 4.53
CA ASP A 140 -8.67 -10.72 4.65
C ASP A 140 -9.38 -10.60 3.28
N PHE A 141 -8.73 -11.03 2.19
CA PHE A 141 -9.28 -10.98 0.84
C PHE A 141 -9.60 -12.38 0.26
N PRO A 142 -10.48 -12.47 -0.75
CA PRO A 142 -10.83 -13.76 -1.36
C PRO A 142 -9.61 -14.55 -1.86
N ARG A 143 -9.68 -15.87 -1.82
CA ARG A 143 -8.60 -16.76 -2.31
C ARG A 143 -8.59 -16.91 -3.82
N THR A 144 -9.69 -16.61 -4.46
CA THR A 144 -9.86 -16.67 -5.91
C THR A 144 -10.23 -15.29 -6.45
N TRP A 145 -9.82 -15.01 -7.69
CA TRP A 145 -10.17 -13.79 -8.39
C TRP A 145 -10.70 -14.14 -9.77
N PRO A 146 -11.81 -13.53 -10.24
CA PRO A 146 -12.33 -13.78 -11.59
C PRO A 146 -11.42 -13.13 -12.65
N LEU A 147 -10.74 -13.96 -13.42
CA LEU A 147 -9.81 -13.59 -14.50
C LEU A 147 -10.26 -14.20 -15.83
N ASP A 148 -11.56 -14.19 -16.09
CA ASP A 148 -12.19 -14.89 -17.21
C ASP A 148 -12.51 -13.99 -18.41
N GLN A 149 -12.10 -12.70 -18.36
CA GLN A 149 -12.33 -11.72 -19.39
C GLN A 149 -11.09 -11.54 -20.29
N GLU A 150 -11.29 -11.53 -21.63
CA GLU A 150 -10.22 -11.35 -22.59
C GLU A 150 -9.75 -9.90 -22.71
N LYS A 151 -10.65 -8.94 -22.45
CA LYS A 151 -10.38 -7.50 -22.50
C LYS A 151 -10.78 -6.85 -21.20
N VAL A 152 -9.85 -6.15 -20.60
CA VAL A 152 -10.04 -5.52 -19.30
C VAL A 152 -9.57 -4.06 -19.30
N ALA A 153 -10.20 -3.23 -18.48
CA ALA A 153 -9.84 -1.84 -18.29
C ALA A 153 -9.15 -1.62 -16.94
N VAL A 154 -8.19 -0.70 -16.92
CA VAL A 154 -7.61 -0.13 -15.70
C VAL A 154 -7.78 1.38 -15.76
N ILE A 155 -8.50 1.97 -14.81
CA ILE A 155 -8.73 3.42 -14.73
C ILE A 155 -7.69 4.04 -13.82
N GLY A 156 -6.81 4.87 -14.38
CA GLY A 156 -5.77 5.59 -13.64
C GLY A 156 -4.43 5.64 -14.36
N VAL A 157 -3.63 6.66 -14.06
CA VAL A 157 -2.30 6.89 -14.67
C VAL A 157 -1.22 7.10 -13.59
N GLY A 158 -1.29 6.31 -12.51
CA GLY A 158 -0.29 6.19 -11.47
C GLY A 158 0.38 4.82 -11.48
N ASN A 159 1.41 4.62 -10.63
CA ASN A 159 2.16 3.36 -10.56
C ASN A 159 1.29 2.14 -10.23
N VAL A 160 0.30 2.29 -9.34
CA VAL A 160 -0.65 1.19 -9.02
C VAL A 160 -1.42 0.74 -10.26
N ALA A 161 -1.84 1.69 -11.12
CA ALA A 161 -2.50 1.34 -12.39
C ALA A 161 -1.58 0.53 -13.31
N LEU A 162 -0.28 0.88 -13.39
CA LEU A 162 0.70 0.11 -14.16
C LEU A 162 0.95 -1.27 -13.55
N ASP A 163 1.05 -1.37 -12.23
CA ASP A 163 1.23 -2.65 -11.54
C ASP A 163 0.06 -3.60 -11.81
N VAL A 164 -1.17 -3.10 -11.64
CA VAL A 164 -2.39 -3.86 -11.95
C VAL A 164 -2.41 -4.29 -13.42
N ALA A 165 -2.16 -3.35 -14.34
CA ALA A 165 -2.16 -3.63 -15.78
C ALA A 165 -1.08 -4.63 -16.18
N ARG A 166 0.12 -4.52 -15.59
CA ARG A 166 1.24 -5.43 -15.85
C ARG A 166 0.97 -6.83 -15.33
N VAL A 167 0.44 -6.97 -14.10
CA VAL A 167 0.08 -8.27 -13.52
C VAL A 167 -1.02 -8.94 -14.36
N LEU A 168 -2.02 -8.18 -14.83
CA LEU A 168 -3.07 -8.70 -15.71
C LEU A 168 -2.53 -9.11 -17.09
N ALA A 169 -1.52 -8.42 -17.62
CA ALA A 169 -0.95 -8.67 -18.93
C ALA A 169 0.19 -9.72 -18.94
N LYS A 170 0.82 -10.00 -17.79
CA LYS A 170 1.83 -11.06 -17.66
C LYS A 170 1.19 -12.44 -17.61
N THR A 171 1.93 -13.44 -18.07
CA THR A 171 1.56 -14.84 -17.85
C THR A 171 1.82 -15.23 -16.38
N GLY A 172 1.08 -16.22 -15.87
CA GLY A 172 1.33 -16.75 -14.52
C GLY A 172 2.78 -17.27 -14.35
N ASP A 173 3.36 -17.85 -15.40
CA ASP A 173 4.73 -18.37 -15.40
C ASP A 173 5.79 -17.25 -15.27
N GLU A 174 5.52 -16.04 -15.77
CA GLU A 174 6.41 -14.89 -15.57
C GLU A 174 6.43 -14.40 -14.11
N LEU A 175 5.35 -14.64 -13.36
CA LEU A 175 5.23 -14.25 -11.97
C LEU A 175 5.58 -15.39 -11.00
N LEU A 176 5.62 -16.64 -11.47
CA LEU A 176 5.95 -17.81 -10.65
C LEU A 176 7.30 -17.70 -9.88
N PRO A 177 8.39 -17.14 -10.45
CA PRO A 177 9.65 -16.99 -9.71
C PRO A 177 9.59 -16.01 -8.53
N THR A 178 8.53 -15.22 -8.42
CA THR A 178 8.34 -14.23 -7.36
C THR A 178 7.77 -14.83 -6.09
N GLU A 179 7.30 -13.98 -5.18
CA GLU A 179 6.75 -14.39 -3.88
C GLU A 179 5.24 -14.68 -3.87
N ILE A 180 4.59 -14.75 -5.03
CA ILE A 180 3.13 -14.95 -5.08
C ILE A 180 2.71 -16.25 -4.39
N PRO A 181 1.55 -16.27 -3.69
CA PRO A 181 0.98 -17.48 -3.14
C PRO A 181 0.59 -18.51 -4.22
N ALA A 182 0.48 -19.76 -3.83
CA ALA A 182 0.11 -20.83 -4.76
C ALA A 182 -1.26 -20.60 -5.43
N ASN A 183 -2.26 -20.17 -4.66
CA ASN A 183 -3.60 -19.85 -5.19
C ASN A 183 -3.58 -18.72 -6.20
N VAL A 184 -2.71 -17.74 -6.03
CA VAL A 184 -2.53 -16.61 -6.96
C VAL A 184 -1.88 -17.08 -8.26
N TYR A 185 -0.85 -17.93 -8.17
CA TYR A 185 -0.27 -18.54 -9.36
C TYR A 185 -1.31 -19.32 -10.19
N GLU A 186 -2.12 -20.17 -9.55
CA GLU A 186 -3.17 -20.91 -10.25
C GLU A 186 -4.20 -19.98 -10.90
N GLY A 187 -4.59 -18.89 -10.21
CA GLY A 187 -5.47 -17.87 -10.78
C GLY A 187 -4.87 -17.17 -12.00
N LEU A 188 -3.62 -16.70 -11.89
CA LEU A 188 -2.92 -16.00 -12.96
C LEU A 188 -2.60 -16.93 -14.15
N LYS A 189 -2.35 -18.21 -13.90
CA LYS A 189 -2.18 -19.21 -14.97
C LYS A 189 -3.47 -19.42 -15.77
N ALA A 190 -4.63 -19.27 -15.14
CA ALA A 190 -5.93 -19.37 -15.77
C ALA A 190 -6.43 -18.04 -16.36
N ASN A 191 -5.68 -16.94 -16.18
CA ASN A 191 -6.06 -15.62 -16.67
C ASN A 191 -6.25 -15.62 -18.19
N LYS A 192 -7.37 -15.06 -18.64
CA LYS A 192 -7.74 -14.96 -20.05
C LYS A 192 -7.47 -13.60 -20.69
N ALA A 193 -7.02 -12.61 -19.91
CA ALA A 193 -6.80 -11.26 -20.41
C ALA A 193 -5.70 -11.23 -21.47
N ILE A 194 -6.06 -10.88 -22.70
CA ILE A 194 -5.15 -10.70 -23.83
C ILE A 194 -5.00 -9.23 -24.22
N GLU A 195 -5.96 -8.38 -23.86
CA GLU A 195 -5.94 -6.94 -24.04
C GLU A 195 -6.20 -6.25 -22.70
N VAL A 196 -5.25 -5.44 -22.24
CA VAL A 196 -5.37 -4.62 -21.03
C VAL A 196 -5.33 -3.16 -21.43
N HIS A 197 -6.37 -2.40 -21.13
CA HIS A 197 -6.53 -1.01 -21.51
C HIS A 197 -6.43 -0.08 -20.30
N VAL A 198 -5.41 0.76 -20.25
CA VAL A 198 -5.20 1.76 -19.18
C VAL A 198 -5.73 3.11 -19.64
N PHE A 199 -6.63 3.72 -18.87
CA PHE A 199 -7.28 4.97 -19.23
C PHE A 199 -6.84 6.13 -18.35
N GLY A 200 -6.39 7.21 -18.99
CA GLY A 200 -6.03 8.48 -18.37
C GLY A 200 -6.81 9.64 -18.96
N ARG A 201 -7.48 10.42 -18.10
CA ARG A 201 -8.24 11.60 -18.53
C ARG A 201 -7.40 12.76 -19.06
N ARG A 202 -6.10 12.77 -18.75
CA ARG A 202 -5.12 13.79 -19.18
C ARG A 202 -4.06 13.19 -20.08
N GLY A 203 -3.16 14.05 -20.59
CA GLY A 203 -2.11 13.65 -21.49
C GLY A 203 -0.88 13.04 -20.81
N PRO A 204 0.11 12.61 -21.63
CA PRO A 204 1.34 11.97 -21.16
C PRO A 204 2.15 12.82 -20.17
N ALA A 205 2.18 14.16 -20.34
CA ALA A 205 2.90 15.07 -19.44
C ALA A 205 2.25 15.19 -18.03
N GLN A 206 1.03 14.74 -17.85
CA GLN A 206 0.30 14.73 -16.59
C GLN A 206 0.21 13.32 -15.98
N ALA A 207 0.75 12.30 -16.63
CA ALA A 207 0.85 10.96 -16.09
C ALA A 207 1.76 10.95 -14.84
N LYS A 208 1.35 10.18 -13.83
CA LYS A 208 2.07 10.09 -12.54
C LYS A 208 2.89 8.80 -12.43
N PHE A 209 3.20 8.19 -13.55
CA PHE A 209 4.11 7.05 -13.62
C PHE A 209 5.52 7.43 -13.18
N THR A 210 6.27 6.51 -12.62
CA THR A 210 7.73 6.67 -12.57
C THR A 210 8.36 6.11 -13.85
N PRO A 211 9.50 6.66 -14.30
CA PRO A 211 10.17 6.16 -15.51
C PRO A 211 10.58 4.68 -15.39
N LEU A 212 10.87 4.22 -14.17
CA LEU A 212 11.25 2.82 -13.92
C LEU A 212 10.06 1.89 -14.16
N GLU A 213 8.92 2.15 -13.50
CA GLU A 213 7.69 1.37 -13.62
C GLU A 213 7.23 1.27 -15.09
N LEU A 214 7.28 2.41 -15.79
CA LEU A 214 6.87 2.47 -17.18
C LEU A 214 7.80 1.63 -18.08
N LYS A 215 9.11 1.63 -17.83
CA LYS A 215 10.08 0.81 -18.58
C LYS A 215 9.96 -0.68 -18.27
N GLU A 216 9.50 -1.05 -17.09
CA GLU A 216 9.33 -2.46 -16.70
C GLU A 216 8.27 -3.19 -17.53
N LEU A 217 7.33 -2.46 -18.15
CA LEU A 217 6.40 -3.04 -19.11
C LEU A 217 7.12 -3.71 -20.29
N ASP A 218 8.29 -3.18 -20.69
CA ASP A 218 9.09 -3.73 -21.78
C ASP A 218 9.92 -4.96 -21.42
N HIS A 219 10.10 -5.23 -20.13
CA HIS A 219 10.89 -6.39 -19.68
C HIS A 219 10.15 -7.72 -19.93
N SER A 220 8.81 -7.70 -19.97
CA SER A 220 8.06 -8.89 -20.35
C SER A 220 8.21 -9.17 -21.87
N PRO A 221 8.63 -10.37 -22.26
CA PRO A 221 8.66 -10.74 -23.69
C PRO A 221 7.24 -10.90 -24.27
N ASN A 222 6.25 -11.10 -23.41
CA ASN A 222 4.88 -11.41 -23.79
C ASN A 222 3.98 -10.17 -23.94
N ILE A 223 4.43 -8.99 -23.49
CA ILE A 223 3.64 -7.75 -23.52
C ILE A 223 4.11 -6.83 -24.65
N GLU A 224 3.19 -6.44 -25.52
CA GLU A 224 3.32 -5.31 -26.42
C GLU A 224 2.63 -4.08 -25.81
N VAL A 225 3.40 -3.01 -25.56
CA VAL A 225 2.82 -1.73 -25.10
C VAL A 225 2.44 -0.90 -26.32
N VAL A 226 1.18 -0.50 -26.38
CA VAL A 226 0.59 0.24 -27.49
C VAL A 226 0.13 1.61 -27.02
N VAL A 227 0.56 2.67 -27.69
CA VAL A 227 0.11 4.04 -27.50
C VAL A 227 -0.33 4.61 -28.85
N SER A 228 -1.50 5.21 -28.92
CA SER A 228 -1.92 5.90 -30.15
C SER A 228 -1.08 7.17 -30.37
N PRO A 229 -0.54 7.41 -31.58
CA PRO A 229 0.10 8.70 -31.88
C PRO A 229 -0.83 9.91 -31.67
N GLU A 230 -2.15 9.73 -31.77
CA GLU A 230 -3.15 10.78 -31.53
C GLU A 230 -3.24 11.18 -30.05
N ASP A 231 -2.69 10.37 -29.14
CA ASP A 231 -2.63 10.65 -27.70
C ASP A 231 -1.35 11.40 -27.29
N ILE A 232 -0.45 11.66 -28.24
CA ILE A 232 0.79 12.43 -28.03
C ILE A 232 0.52 13.89 -28.37
N GLU A 233 -0.06 14.61 -27.43
CA GLU A 233 -0.40 16.02 -27.56
C GLU A 233 0.07 16.82 -26.35
N TYR A 234 0.65 18.01 -26.58
CA TYR A 234 1.17 18.90 -25.55
C TYR A 234 0.78 20.34 -25.83
N ASP A 235 0.44 21.06 -24.79
CA ASP A 235 0.23 22.51 -24.78
C ASP A 235 1.38 23.22 -24.04
N GLU A 236 1.29 24.54 -23.87
CA GLU A 236 2.32 25.29 -23.13
C GLU A 236 2.41 24.84 -21.66
N GLY A 237 1.29 24.55 -21.00
CA GLY A 237 1.29 24.02 -19.64
C GLY A 237 2.01 22.67 -19.53
N SER A 238 1.80 21.78 -20.49
CA SER A 238 2.53 20.52 -20.61
C SER A 238 4.02 20.72 -20.83
N ALA A 239 4.40 21.67 -21.70
CA ALA A 239 5.79 22.01 -21.96
C ALA A 239 6.49 22.61 -20.71
N VAL A 240 5.78 23.45 -19.94
CA VAL A 240 6.28 23.95 -18.64
C VAL A 240 6.49 22.82 -17.65
N ALA A 241 5.54 21.90 -17.53
CA ALA A 241 5.65 20.72 -16.63
C ALA A 241 6.87 19.84 -16.98
N ARG A 242 7.10 19.57 -18.27
CA ARG A 242 8.26 18.80 -18.74
C ARG A 242 9.59 19.52 -18.43
N ARG A 243 9.69 20.83 -18.70
CA ARG A 243 10.89 21.64 -18.37
C ARG A 243 11.15 21.73 -16.87
N GLY A 244 10.10 21.74 -16.07
CA GLY A 244 10.17 21.83 -14.60
C GLY A 244 10.48 20.53 -13.87
N SER A 245 10.33 19.37 -14.53
CA SER A 245 10.50 18.06 -13.90
C SER A 245 11.16 17.07 -14.86
N LYS A 246 12.39 16.67 -14.55
CA LYS A 246 13.11 15.63 -15.29
C LYS A 246 12.34 14.30 -15.33
N ILE A 247 11.62 13.96 -14.26
CA ILE A 247 10.80 12.74 -14.19
C ILE A 247 9.65 12.84 -15.19
N THR A 248 8.92 13.95 -15.21
CA THR A 248 7.83 14.21 -16.15
C THR A 248 8.31 14.15 -17.61
N ASP A 249 9.45 14.74 -17.90
CA ASP A 249 10.02 14.70 -19.26
C ASP A 249 10.44 13.28 -19.67
N GLN A 250 11.07 12.52 -18.78
CA GLN A 250 11.42 11.13 -19.03
C GLN A 250 10.19 10.25 -19.29
N VAL A 251 9.12 10.41 -18.49
CA VAL A 251 7.87 9.67 -18.66
C VAL A 251 7.24 9.99 -20.01
N ALA A 252 7.11 11.28 -20.36
CA ALA A 252 6.57 11.69 -21.66
C ALA A 252 7.40 11.12 -22.83
N THR A 253 8.73 11.18 -22.75
CA THR A 253 9.63 10.62 -23.76
C THR A 253 9.49 9.10 -23.93
N ILE A 254 9.31 8.35 -22.84
CA ILE A 254 9.09 6.90 -22.91
C ILE A 254 7.76 6.60 -23.62
N ILE A 255 6.70 7.34 -23.29
CA ILE A 255 5.38 7.19 -23.91
C ILE A 255 5.43 7.56 -25.40
N GLU A 256 6.13 8.65 -25.75
CA GLU A 256 6.37 9.01 -27.17
C GLU A 256 7.05 7.88 -27.94
N ASN A 257 8.07 7.23 -27.34
CA ASN A 257 8.75 6.11 -27.94
C ASN A 257 7.82 4.90 -28.16
N TYR A 258 6.91 4.63 -27.24
CA TYR A 258 5.90 3.58 -27.41
C TYR A 258 4.96 3.87 -28.59
N ALA A 259 4.63 5.15 -28.84
CA ALA A 259 3.72 5.53 -29.92
C ALA A 259 4.33 5.41 -31.33
N ILE A 260 5.68 5.43 -31.46
CA ILE A 260 6.35 5.48 -32.77
C ILE A 260 7.18 4.24 -33.09
N ARG A 261 7.39 3.35 -32.13
CA ARG A 261 8.18 2.13 -32.35
C ARG A 261 7.43 1.07 -33.14
N ASP A 262 8.18 0.18 -33.75
CA ASP A 262 7.62 -1.01 -34.37
C ASP A 262 6.99 -1.95 -33.31
N PRO A 263 5.91 -2.68 -33.66
CA PRO A 263 5.30 -3.66 -32.77
C PRO A 263 6.29 -4.73 -32.32
N LYS A 264 6.18 -5.14 -31.04
CA LYS A 264 7.01 -6.17 -30.44
C LYS A 264 6.65 -7.55 -31.03
N GLN A 265 7.58 -8.16 -31.74
CA GLN A 265 7.34 -9.47 -32.32
C GLN A 265 7.27 -10.56 -31.25
N GLY A 266 6.29 -11.45 -31.39
CA GLY A 266 6.09 -12.60 -30.50
C GLY A 266 5.35 -12.28 -29.21
N ALA A 267 4.99 -11.03 -28.94
CA ALA A 267 4.11 -10.68 -27.82
C ALA A 267 2.72 -11.28 -28.05
N ILE A 268 2.17 -11.88 -27.01
CA ILE A 268 0.85 -12.55 -27.04
C ILE A 268 -0.24 -11.71 -26.37
N HIS A 269 0.15 -10.72 -25.57
CA HIS A 269 -0.75 -9.81 -24.87
C HIS A 269 -0.46 -8.37 -25.30
N LYS A 270 -1.49 -7.53 -25.31
CA LYS A 270 -1.38 -6.09 -25.59
C LYS A 270 -1.77 -5.28 -24.38
N LEU A 271 -0.95 -4.29 -24.03
CA LEU A 271 -1.22 -3.31 -23.01
C LEU A 271 -1.34 -1.93 -23.66
N PHE A 272 -2.56 -1.40 -23.72
CA PHE A 272 -2.87 -0.12 -24.33
C PHE A 272 -2.80 0.98 -23.26
N LEU A 273 -2.10 2.08 -23.54
CA LEU A 273 -2.15 3.30 -22.74
C LEU A 273 -2.95 4.34 -23.52
N HIS A 274 -4.16 4.63 -23.06
CA HIS A 274 -5.05 5.64 -23.62
C HIS A 274 -4.94 6.92 -22.80
N PHE A 275 -4.61 8.01 -23.46
CA PHE A 275 -4.61 9.34 -22.86
C PHE A 275 -5.78 10.17 -23.41
N PHE A 276 -6.14 11.22 -22.67
CA PHE A 276 -7.29 12.08 -23.00
C PHE A 276 -8.64 11.36 -23.07
N GLU A 277 -8.75 10.22 -22.39
CA GLU A 277 -9.98 9.43 -22.27
C GLU A 277 -10.46 9.48 -20.81
N ASN A 278 -11.52 10.25 -20.56
CA ASN A 278 -12.11 10.39 -19.24
C ASN A 278 -13.23 9.38 -19.04
N PRO A 279 -13.11 8.40 -18.15
CA PRO A 279 -14.20 7.46 -17.85
C PRO A 279 -15.42 8.19 -17.32
N VAL A 280 -16.60 7.92 -17.90
CA VAL A 280 -17.86 8.56 -17.53
C VAL A 280 -18.96 7.59 -17.15
N GLU A 281 -18.88 6.33 -17.58
CA GLU A 281 -19.85 5.29 -17.25
C GLU A 281 -19.24 3.90 -17.46
N ILE A 282 -19.48 2.98 -16.53
CA ILE A 282 -19.25 1.56 -16.74
C ILE A 282 -20.52 0.95 -17.30
N LEU A 283 -20.46 0.41 -18.51
CA LEU A 283 -21.61 -0.14 -19.22
C LEU A 283 -21.93 -1.54 -18.70
N GLY A 284 -23.20 -1.81 -18.43
CA GLY A 284 -23.66 -3.07 -17.88
C GLY A 284 -24.80 -3.71 -18.64
N GLU A 285 -24.82 -5.06 -18.63
CA GLU A 285 -25.92 -5.89 -19.06
C GLU A 285 -26.11 -7.00 -18.04
N ASP A 286 -27.36 -7.26 -17.65
CA ASP A 286 -27.70 -8.29 -16.63
C ASP A 286 -26.89 -8.19 -15.33
N GLY A 287 -26.56 -6.95 -14.89
CA GLY A 287 -25.80 -6.68 -13.67
C GLY A 287 -24.29 -6.88 -13.78
N LYS A 288 -23.77 -7.16 -14.97
CA LYS A 288 -22.34 -7.38 -15.22
C LYS A 288 -21.76 -6.32 -16.15
N VAL A 289 -20.45 -6.08 -16.00
CA VAL A 289 -19.70 -5.19 -16.89
C VAL A 289 -19.65 -5.79 -18.30
N VAL A 290 -20.01 -4.97 -19.30
CA VAL A 290 -19.87 -5.28 -20.73
C VAL A 290 -19.08 -4.22 -21.47
N GLY A 291 -18.70 -3.11 -20.81
CA GLY A 291 -17.91 -2.06 -21.42
C GLY A 291 -17.61 -0.89 -20.51
N LEU A 292 -16.87 0.04 -21.07
CA LEU A 292 -16.56 1.34 -20.46
C LEU A 292 -16.85 2.44 -21.47
N ARG A 293 -17.58 3.48 -21.06
CA ARG A 293 -17.76 4.70 -21.84
C ARG A 293 -16.77 5.75 -21.36
N THR A 294 -16.03 6.32 -22.29
CA THR A 294 -15.16 7.45 -22.05
C THR A 294 -15.58 8.68 -22.83
N GLU A 295 -15.26 9.86 -22.31
CA GLU A 295 -15.35 11.11 -23.03
C GLU A 295 -13.96 11.58 -23.42
N ARG A 296 -13.74 11.88 -24.69
CA ARG A 296 -12.49 12.48 -25.16
C ARG A 296 -12.32 13.86 -24.55
N THR A 297 -11.18 14.11 -23.95
CA THR A 297 -10.77 15.42 -23.45
C THR A 297 -9.75 16.07 -24.37
N GLN A 298 -9.56 17.37 -24.23
CA GLN A 298 -8.53 18.15 -24.94
C GLN A 298 -7.85 19.12 -23.99
N LEU A 299 -6.59 19.42 -24.24
CA LEU A 299 -5.81 20.38 -23.48
C LEU A 299 -6.42 21.80 -23.56
N ASP A 300 -6.33 22.55 -22.47
CA ASP A 300 -6.89 23.90 -22.34
C ASP A 300 -5.87 25.04 -22.45
N GLY A 301 -4.58 24.68 -22.68
CA GLY A 301 -3.45 25.60 -22.76
C GLY A 301 -2.64 25.68 -21.46
N THR A 302 -3.18 25.20 -20.34
CA THR A 302 -2.55 25.27 -19.01
C THR A 302 -1.97 23.93 -18.52
N GLY A 303 -2.06 22.86 -19.31
CA GLY A 303 -1.76 21.49 -18.92
C GLY A 303 -2.96 20.78 -18.27
N ASN A 304 -4.09 21.46 -18.10
CA ASN A 304 -5.36 20.85 -17.74
C ASN A 304 -6.15 20.48 -19.00
N VAL A 305 -7.28 19.81 -18.79
CA VAL A 305 -8.12 19.34 -19.89
C VAL A 305 -9.57 19.80 -19.70
N LYS A 306 -10.27 19.93 -20.81
CA LYS A 306 -11.71 20.17 -20.87
C LYS A 306 -12.40 19.08 -21.69
N PRO A 307 -13.67 18.78 -21.42
CA PRO A 307 -14.44 17.80 -22.17
C PRO A 307 -14.68 18.27 -23.60
N THR A 308 -14.81 17.31 -24.53
CA THR A 308 -15.12 17.62 -25.95
C THR A 308 -16.54 17.21 -26.36
N GLY A 309 -17.23 16.44 -25.54
CA GLY A 309 -18.53 15.83 -25.87
C GLY A 309 -18.42 14.58 -26.77
N LYS A 310 -17.21 14.18 -27.22
CA LYS A 310 -17.03 12.98 -28.03
C LYS A 310 -16.94 11.77 -27.14
N MET A 311 -17.94 10.88 -27.21
CA MET A 311 -17.99 9.64 -26.45
C MET A 311 -17.43 8.47 -27.25
N THR A 312 -16.79 7.53 -26.55
CA THR A 312 -16.34 6.26 -27.08
C THR A 312 -16.77 5.14 -26.13
N ASP A 313 -17.42 4.10 -26.68
CA ASP A 313 -17.77 2.89 -25.95
C ASP A 313 -16.73 1.81 -26.27
N TRP A 314 -16.14 1.27 -25.20
CA TRP A 314 -15.13 0.21 -25.27
C TRP A 314 -15.75 -1.11 -24.83
N ASP A 315 -15.63 -2.14 -25.64
CA ASP A 315 -16.05 -3.52 -25.33
C ASP A 315 -15.04 -4.16 -24.38
N LEU A 316 -15.37 -4.25 -23.09
CA LEU A 316 -14.48 -4.68 -22.00
C LEU A 316 -15.31 -5.45 -20.96
N GLY A 317 -14.81 -6.61 -20.50
CA GLY A 317 -15.54 -7.47 -19.58
C GLY A 317 -15.24 -7.23 -18.09
N ALA A 318 -14.21 -6.45 -17.77
CA ALA A 318 -13.90 -6.06 -16.39
C ALA A 318 -13.23 -4.69 -16.32
N VAL A 319 -13.42 -3.99 -15.20
CA VAL A 319 -12.86 -2.65 -14.93
C VAL A 319 -12.18 -2.66 -13.57
N TYR A 320 -10.91 -2.23 -13.52
CA TYR A 320 -10.11 -2.05 -12.31
C TYR A 320 -9.87 -0.57 -12.04
N ARG A 321 -10.29 -0.07 -10.88
CA ARG A 321 -10.24 1.36 -10.54
C ARG A 321 -8.99 1.65 -9.71
N ALA A 322 -7.98 2.28 -10.30
CA ALA A 322 -6.71 2.65 -9.67
C ALA A 322 -6.60 4.19 -9.54
N VAL A 323 -7.62 4.83 -8.94
CA VAL A 323 -7.75 6.28 -8.84
C VAL A 323 -7.25 6.87 -7.52
N GLY A 324 -6.63 6.06 -6.69
CA GLY A 324 -6.02 6.39 -5.41
C GLY A 324 -6.58 5.58 -4.26
N TYR A 325 -5.89 5.64 -3.12
CA TYR A 325 -6.30 4.98 -1.89
C TYR A 325 -6.94 5.95 -0.90
N LEU A 326 -7.64 5.40 0.09
CA LEU A 326 -8.12 6.08 1.28
C LEU A 326 -7.67 5.33 2.53
N SER A 327 -7.50 6.06 3.60
CA SER A 327 -7.26 5.48 4.92
C SER A 327 -8.59 5.09 5.56
N ASP A 328 -8.55 4.07 6.42
CA ASP A 328 -9.68 3.65 7.22
C ASP A 328 -9.93 4.59 8.41
N ASN A 329 -11.19 4.76 8.77
CA ASN A 329 -11.57 5.40 10.01
C ASN A 329 -11.23 4.47 11.19
N LEU A 330 -10.54 5.01 12.18
CA LEU A 330 -10.15 4.26 13.39
C LEU A 330 -11.10 4.59 14.55
N PRO A 331 -11.56 3.59 15.32
CA PRO A 331 -12.43 3.83 16.46
C PRO A 331 -11.85 4.85 17.45
N GLN A 332 -12.66 5.81 17.90
CA GLN A 332 -12.29 6.87 18.84
C GLN A 332 -11.17 7.84 18.38
N ILE A 333 -10.73 7.76 17.13
CA ILE A 333 -9.79 8.69 16.52
C ILE A 333 -10.53 9.60 15.54
N PRO A 334 -10.37 10.92 15.61
CA PRO A 334 -10.97 11.85 14.64
C PRO A 334 -10.55 11.51 13.22
N PHE A 335 -11.48 11.64 12.27
CA PHE A 335 -11.20 11.33 10.88
C PHE A 335 -11.92 12.28 9.93
N ASP A 336 -11.17 12.88 9.01
CA ASP A 336 -11.70 13.67 7.92
C ASP A 336 -12.03 12.73 6.74
N THR A 337 -13.29 12.38 6.58
CA THR A 337 -13.75 11.45 5.53
C THR A 337 -13.57 12.01 4.11
N GLN A 338 -13.54 13.34 3.94
CA GLN A 338 -13.35 13.97 2.65
C GLN A 338 -11.87 13.92 2.22
N ALA A 339 -10.97 14.26 3.14
CA ALA A 339 -9.53 14.20 2.91
C ALA A 339 -8.99 12.75 3.00
N GLY A 340 -9.67 11.86 3.74
CA GLY A 340 -9.23 10.49 4.00
C GLY A 340 -8.04 10.41 4.94
N VAL A 341 -7.99 11.30 5.96
CA VAL A 341 -6.86 11.40 6.90
C VAL A 341 -7.32 11.67 8.32
N ILE A 342 -6.45 11.43 9.28
CA ILE A 342 -6.60 11.89 10.66
C ILE A 342 -6.26 13.39 10.70
N PRO A 343 -7.18 14.29 11.19
CA PRO A 343 -6.90 15.71 11.35
C PRO A 343 -5.69 15.94 12.25
N ASN A 344 -4.68 16.68 11.75
CA ASN A 344 -3.44 16.85 12.50
C ASN A 344 -2.68 18.13 12.12
N GLU A 345 -1.80 18.58 13.01
CA GLU A 345 -0.78 19.59 12.75
C GLU A 345 0.60 18.99 13.03
N ALA A 346 1.42 18.84 11.99
CA ALA A 346 2.75 18.24 12.01
C ALA A 346 2.79 16.81 12.64
N GLY A 347 1.64 16.15 12.78
CA GLY A 347 1.47 14.82 13.37
C GLY A 347 0.75 14.81 14.71
N ARG A 348 0.55 15.95 15.41
CA ARG A 348 -0.34 16.04 16.57
C ARG A 348 -1.79 15.93 16.13
N VAL A 349 -2.54 15.03 16.71
CA VAL A 349 -3.96 14.80 16.34
C VAL A 349 -4.86 15.85 17.01
N PHE A 350 -5.81 16.37 16.24
CA PHE A 350 -6.79 17.36 16.69
C PHE A 350 -8.21 16.83 16.55
N ASP A 351 -9.06 17.16 17.54
CA ASP A 351 -10.49 16.96 17.49
C ASP A 351 -11.18 18.30 17.77
N GLU A 352 -12.07 18.73 16.88
CA GLU A 352 -12.80 20.01 16.97
C GLU A 352 -11.90 21.21 17.32
N GLY A 353 -10.66 21.21 16.82
CA GLY A 353 -9.69 22.28 17.05
C GLY A 353 -8.88 22.18 18.36
N ALA A 354 -9.08 21.14 19.17
CA ALA A 354 -8.29 20.84 20.35
C ALA A 354 -7.31 19.70 20.10
N GLN A 355 -6.05 19.85 20.53
CA GLN A 355 -5.08 18.76 20.45
C GLN A 355 -5.47 17.64 21.41
N LEU A 356 -5.45 16.41 20.93
CA LEU A 356 -5.61 15.22 21.76
C LEU A 356 -4.25 14.85 22.39
N THR A 357 -4.16 15.00 23.71
CA THR A 357 -2.93 14.72 24.46
C THR A 357 -2.42 13.30 24.21
N GLY A 358 -1.14 13.19 23.84
CA GLY A 358 -0.43 11.92 23.65
C GLY A 358 -0.85 11.13 22.39
N ILE A 359 -1.66 11.71 21.51
CA ILE A 359 -2.12 11.06 20.27
C ILE A 359 -1.50 11.74 19.05
N TYR A 360 -0.84 10.94 18.23
CA TYR A 360 -0.09 11.39 17.05
C TYR A 360 -0.39 10.51 15.85
N THR A 361 -0.05 11.01 14.67
CA THR A 361 -0.22 10.28 13.40
C THR A 361 0.97 10.50 12.46
N THR A 362 1.28 9.52 11.62
CA THR A 362 2.33 9.61 10.60
C THR A 362 1.96 8.80 9.35
N GLY A 363 2.63 9.06 8.25
CA GLY A 363 2.44 8.34 6.99
C GLY A 363 1.18 8.74 6.23
N TRP A 364 0.60 7.80 5.51
CA TRP A 364 -0.53 8.09 4.63
C TRP A 364 -1.81 8.46 5.38
N VAL A 365 -2.04 7.89 6.54
CA VAL A 365 -3.19 8.27 7.38
C VAL A 365 -3.07 9.70 7.94
N LYS A 366 -1.83 10.29 7.95
CA LYS A 366 -1.56 11.70 8.31
C LYS A 366 -1.78 12.66 7.14
N ARG A 367 -1.24 12.35 5.94
CA ARG A 367 -1.13 13.30 4.80
C ARG A 367 -1.83 12.85 3.50
N GLY A 368 -2.51 11.72 3.53
CA GLY A 368 -3.03 11.06 2.34
C GLY A 368 -2.00 10.19 1.61
N PRO A 369 -2.45 9.34 0.67
CA PRO A 369 -1.62 8.36 -0.04
C PRO A 369 -0.78 9.03 -1.15
N VAL A 370 0.13 9.91 -0.75
CA VAL A 370 0.99 10.69 -1.66
C VAL A 370 2.45 10.42 -1.36
N GLY A 371 3.23 10.22 -2.40
CA GLY A 371 4.68 10.02 -2.33
C GLY A 371 5.10 8.55 -2.22
N LEU A 372 6.40 8.32 -2.38
CA LEU A 372 7.03 7.01 -2.29
C LEU A 372 7.40 6.68 -0.84
N ILE A 373 7.76 5.42 -0.58
CA ILE A 373 8.18 4.91 0.74
C ILE A 373 9.27 5.80 1.38
N GLY A 374 10.22 6.31 0.58
CA GLY A 374 11.30 7.18 1.08
C GLY A 374 10.84 8.51 1.69
N HIS A 375 9.70 9.06 1.25
CA HIS A 375 9.15 10.29 1.81
C HIS A 375 8.58 10.08 3.23
N THR A 376 8.19 8.86 3.56
CA THR A 376 7.61 8.49 4.85
C THR A 376 8.57 8.69 6.02
N LYS A 377 9.90 8.62 5.76
CA LYS A 377 10.90 8.85 6.80
C LYS A 377 10.92 10.31 7.31
N GLY A 378 10.82 11.28 6.39
CA GLY A 378 10.76 12.70 6.79
C GLY A 378 9.49 13.00 7.58
N ASP A 379 8.38 12.42 7.18
CA ASP A 379 7.09 12.54 7.84
C ASP A 379 7.10 11.93 9.26
N ALA A 380 7.73 10.76 9.42
CA ALA A 380 7.91 10.14 10.72
C ALA A 380 8.80 10.97 11.65
N ASN A 381 9.88 11.57 11.15
CA ASN A 381 10.72 12.48 11.93
C ASN A 381 9.93 13.68 12.45
N GLU A 382 9.14 14.35 11.59
CA GLU A 382 8.31 15.48 11.97
C GLU A 382 7.36 15.12 13.12
N THR A 383 6.71 13.95 13.05
CA THR A 383 5.82 13.47 14.11
C THR A 383 6.57 13.18 15.40
N VAL A 384 7.75 12.56 15.33
CA VAL A 384 8.56 12.27 16.50
C VAL A 384 9.08 13.55 17.15
N ASP A 385 9.49 14.56 16.37
CA ASP A 385 9.90 15.87 16.90
C ASP A 385 8.77 16.50 17.73
N CYS A 386 7.51 16.39 17.31
CA CYS A 386 6.35 16.83 18.07
C CYS A 386 6.22 16.09 19.41
N ILE A 387 6.43 14.77 19.45
CA ILE A 387 6.37 13.99 20.69
C ILE A 387 7.45 14.44 21.66
N LEU A 388 8.67 14.68 21.19
CA LEU A 388 9.79 15.13 22.03
C LEU A 388 9.59 16.54 22.58
N GLU A 389 9.01 17.42 21.77
CA GLU A 389 8.62 18.76 22.23
C GLU A 389 7.51 18.69 23.30
N ASP A 390 6.47 17.90 23.08
CA ASP A 390 5.36 17.73 24.03
C ASP A 390 5.83 17.06 25.32
N MET A 391 6.78 16.13 25.25
CA MET A 391 7.44 15.55 26.42
C MET A 391 8.17 16.63 27.24
N THR A 392 8.91 17.52 26.57
CA THR A 392 9.62 18.63 27.23
C THR A 392 8.65 19.59 27.94
N ASN A 393 7.46 19.76 27.37
CA ASN A 393 6.40 20.63 27.90
C ASN A 393 5.47 19.93 28.89
N ASP A 394 5.76 18.69 29.32
CA ASP A 394 4.93 17.86 30.21
C ASP A 394 3.50 17.64 29.67
N ALA A 395 3.38 17.56 28.35
CA ALA A 395 2.12 17.46 27.60
C ALA A 395 1.84 16.03 27.04
N LEU A 396 2.55 15.01 27.53
CA LEU A 396 2.27 13.61 27.25
C LEU A 396 1.27 13.01 28.27
N LEU A 397 0.82 11.77 27.98
CA LEU A 397 0.02 11.00 28.91
C LEU A 397 0.86 10.56 30.14
N ASN A 398 0.15 10.18 31.22
CA ASN A 398 0.75 9.57 32.40
C ASN A 398 0.08 8.21 32.61
N PRO A 399 0.54 7.13 31.98
CA PRO A 399 -0.11 5.84 32.05
C PRO A 399 -0.08 5.23 33.44
N ALA A 400 -1.19 4.57 33.83
CA ALA A 400 -1.31 3.90 35.11
C ALA A 400 -0.46 2.61 35.20
N ASN A 401 -0.25 1.93 34.07
CA ASN A 401 0.41 0.63 33.96
C ASN A 401 1.51 0.62 32.87
N PRO A 402 2.59 1.41 33.03
CA PRO A 402 3.57 1.62 31.95
C PRO A 402 4.59 0.47 31.76
N SER A 403 4.50 -0.61 32.53
CA SER A 403 5.47 -1.72 32.38
C SER A 403 5.25 -2.48 31.08
N GLU A 404 6.35 -2.95 30.47
CA GLU A 404 6.29 -3.75 29.25
C GLU A 404 5.47 -5.04 29.41
N ASP A 405 5.53 -5.66 30.62
CA ASP A 405 4.79 -6.89 30.92
C ASP A 405 3.29 -6.64 31.09
N ALA A 406 2.87 -5.43 31.42
CA ALA A 406 1.46 -5.14 31.68
C ALA A 406 0.59 -5.33 30.45
N VAL A 407 1.05 -4.86 29.29
CA VAL A 407 0.31 -5.03 28.03
C VAL A 407 0.30 -6.48 27.56
N ILE A 408 1.38 -7.23 27.77
CA ILE A 408 1.40 -8.67 27.46
C ILE A 408 0.38 -9.42 28.29
N LYS A 409 0.32 -9.15 29.61
CA LYS A 409 -0.69 -9.76 30.49
C LYS A 409 -2.11 -9.37 30.09
N LEU A 410 -2.33 -8.15 29.59
CA LEU A 410 -3.62 -7.74 29.07
C LEU A 410 -4.01 -8.60 27.86
N LEU A 411 -3.14 -8.75 26.85
CA LEU A 411 -3.40 -9.54 25.66
C LEU A 411 -3.63 -11.04 26.02
N GLU A 412 -2.80 -11.58 26.92
CA GLU A 412 -2.95 -12.95 27.42
C GLU A 412 -4.29 -13.15 28.15
N SER A 413 -4.72 -12.18 28.97
CA SER A 413 -5.99 -12.23 29.71
C SER A 413 -7.20 -12.27 28.77
N LYS A 414 -7.05 -11.68 27.58
CA LYS A 414 -8.07 -11.70 26.51
C LYS A 414 -7.93 -12.92 25.59
N SER A 415 -6.94 -13.78 25.81
CA SER A 415 -6.62 -14.94 24.95
C SER A 415 -6.41 -14.57 23.48
N ILE A 416 -5.81 -13.40 23.22
CA ILE A 416 -5.52 -12.93 21.86
C ILE A 416 -4.18 -13.52 21.44
N PRO A 417 -4.12 -14.35 20.36
CA PRO A 417 -2.88 -14.84 19.81
C PRO A 417 -2.16 -13.69 19.05
N PHE A 418 -0.87 -13.53 19.26
CA PHE A 418 -0.09 -12.53 18.58
C PHE A 418 1.26 -13.05 18.11
N THR A 419 1.76 -12.46 17.02
CA THR A 419 3.08 -12.76 16.44
C THR A 419 4.11 -11.78 17.02
N THR A 420 5.22 -12.32 17.51
CA THR A 420 6.39 -11.53 17.91
C THR A 420 7.35 -11.34 16.73
N TRP A 421 8.44 -10.55 16.96
CA TRP A 421 9.49 -10.41 15.94
C TRP A 421 10.20 -11.73 15.64
N ASP A 422 10.48 -12.56 16.64
CA ASP A 422 10.99 -13.92 16.44
C ASP A 422 9.97 -14.82 15.72
N GLY A 423 8.69 -14.63 15.98
CA GLY A 423 7.61 -15.31 15.25
C GLY A 423 7.60 -14.95 13.77
N TRP A 424 7.82 -13.66 13.45
CA TRP A 424 7.98 -13.25 12.06
C TRP A 424 9.15 -13.93 11.36
N TYR A 425 10.31 -14.05 12.00
CA TYR A 425 11.44 -14.76 11.41
C TYR A 425 11.12 -16.22 11.11
N ARG A 426 10.39 -16.91 11.97
CA ARG A 426 9.95 -18.29 11.71
C ARG A 426 9.00 -18.38 10.52
N LEU A 427 8.04 -17.48 10.40
CA LEU A 427 7.15 -17.39 9.24
C LEU A 427 7.94 -17.08 7.95
N ASP A 428 8.87 -16.13 7.98
CA ASP A 428 9.72 -15.78 6.83
C ASP A 428 10.56 -16.96 6.37
N GLU A 429 11.17 -17.70 7.30
CA GLU A 429 11.93 -18.92 7.02
C GLU A 429 11.04 -20.02 6.44
N HIS A 430 9.85 -20.22 6.99
CA HIS A 430 8.89 -21.17 6.47
C HIS A 430 8.48 -20.85 5.02
N GLU A 431 8.11 -19.61 4.72
CA GLU A 431 7.76 -19.18 3.37
C GLU A 431 8.92 -19.33 2.37
N ARG A 432 10.16 -19.04 2.81
CA ARG A 432 11.38 -19.24 2.00
C ARG A 432 11.68 -20.72 1.76
N ALA A 433 11.45 -21.57 2.75
CA ALA A 433 11.61 -23.02 2.60
C ALA A 433 10.61 -23.59 1.60
N LEU A 434 9.36 -23.15 1.64
CA LEU A 434 8.35 -23.51 0.64
C LEU A 434 8.78 -23.07 -0.77
N GLY A 435 9.27 -21.83 -0.90
CA GLY A 435 9.77 -21.32 -2.18
C GLY A 435 10.99 -22.08 -2.70
N ALA A 436 11.95 -22.37 -1.84
CA ALA A 436 13.16 -23.12 -2.22
C ALA A 436 12.85 -24.52 -2.76
N ALA A 437 11.81 -25.17 -2.20
CA ALA A 437 11.35 -26.47 -2.68
C ALA A 437 10.80 -26.42 -4.12
N GLU A 438 10.35 -25.27 -4.56
CA GLU A 438 9.80 -25.02 -5.90
C GLU A 438 10.73 -24.21 -6.83
N GLY A 439 11.95 -23.86 -6.36
CA GLY A 439 12.90 -23.02 -7.12
C GLY A 439 12.47 -21.54 -7.19
N ARG A 440 11.70 -21.05 -6.22
CA ARG A 440 11.15 -19.70 -6.12
C ARG A 440 11.79 -18.94 -4.95
N GLU A 441 11.66 -17.63 -4.94
CA GLU A 441 12.14 -16.79 -3.83
C GLU A 441 11.47 -17.17 -2.51
N ARG A 442 10.14 -17.26 -2.50
CA ARG A 442 9.28 -17.72 -1.41
C ARG A 442 7.91 -18.11 -1.93
N VAL A 443 7.14 -18.79 -1.14
CA VAL A 443 5.68 -18.94 -1.32
C VAL A 443 5.02 -18.33 -0.09
N LYS A 444 4.31 -17.21 -0.28
CA LYS A 444 3.60 -16.56 0.84
C LYS A 444 2.50 -17.47 1.39
N VAL A 445 2.45 -17.58 2.71
CA VAL A 445 1.31 -18.16 3.43
C VAL A 445 0.19 -17.13 3.48
N VAL A 446 -1.03 -17.54 3.14
CA VAL A 446 -2.19 -16.65 3.03
C VAL A 446 -3.13 -16.73 4.23
N GLU A 447 -3.42 -17.95 4.69
CA GLU A 447 -4.36 -18.13 5.80
C GLU A 447 -3.78 -17.58 7.11
N ARG A 448 -4.56 -16.75 7.81
CA ARG A 448 -4.14 -16.12 9.07
C ARG A 448 -3.75 -17.15 10.12
N GLU A 449 -4.52 -18.24 10.23
CA GLU A 449 -4.26 -19.34 11.17
C GLU A 449 -2.94 -20.05 10.83
N ASP A 450 -2.66 -20.28 9.55
CA ASP A 450 -1.40 -20.91 9.11
C ASP A 450 -0.20 -19.99 9.34
N MET A 451 -0.37 -18.68 9.13
CA MET A 451 0.67 -17.68 9.45
C MET A 451 0.99 -17.69 10.96
N LEU A 452 -0.02 -17.73 11.82
CA LEU A 452 0.15 -17.80 13.27
C LEU A 452 0.82 -19.12 13.66
N ALA A 453 0.37 -20.25 13.12
CA ALA A 453 0.97 -21.56 13.39
C ALA A 453 2.44 -21.63 12.97
N ALA A 454 2.80 -21.07 11.80
CA ALA A 454 4.19 -20.98 11.35
C ALA A 454 5.05 -20.02 12.19
N SER A 455 4.41 -19.07 12.89
CA SER A 455 5.09 -18.12 13.78
C SER A 455 5.33 -18.68 15.20
N GLU A 456 4.67 -19.76 15.58
CA GLU A 456 4.86 -20.38 16.91
C GLU A 456 6.25 -21.01 17.03
N PRO A 457 6.86 -21.03 18.24
CA PRO A 457 8.08 -21.81 18.48
C PRO A 457 7.78 -23.28 18.21
N ASP A 458 8.67 -23.94 17.46
CA ASP A 458 8.60 -25.39 17.30
C ASP A 458 8.40 -26.03 18.67
N LYS A 459 7.34 -26.82 18.82
CA LYS A 459 7.21 -27.76 19.94
C LYS A 459 8.23 -28.86 19.72
N VAL A 460 9.52 -28.52 19.87
CA VAL A 460 10.59 -29.52 19.94
C VAL A 460 10.24 -30.38 21.15
N SER A 461 9.76 -31.59 20.86
CA SER A 461 9.71 -32.63 21.86
C SER A 461 11.12 -32.74 22.45
N ARG A 462 11.32 -32.22 23.68
CA ARG A 462 12.52 -32.49 24.43
C ARG A 462 12.66 -34.01 24.49
N PRO A 463 13.81 -34.57 24.08
CA PRO A 463 14.04 -36.00 24.34
C PRO A 463 13.90 -36.17 25.86
N THR A 464 12.94 -36.97 26.27
CA THR A 464 12.90 -37.45 27.64
C THR A 464 14.20 -38.16 27.93
N ALA A 465 14.99 -37.61 28.86
CA ALA A 465 16.21 -38.20 29.38
C ALA A 465 15.92 -39.48 30.15
#